data_a874aba0ce4f235fca4587c2b671e866
#
_entry.id   a874aba0ce4f235fca4587c2b671e866
#
_cell.length_a   1.000
_cell.length_b   1.000
_cell.length_c   1.000
_cell.angle_alpha   90.00
_cell.angle_beta   90.00
_cell.angle_gamma   90.00
#
_symmetry.space_group_name_H-M   'P 1'
#
loop_
_entity.id
_entity.type
_entity.pdbx_description
1 polymer ?
#
loop_
_entity_poly.entity_id
_entity_poly.type
_entity_poly.pdbx_seq_one_letter_code
_entity_poly.pdbx_strand_id
1 'polypeptide(L)'
;FLARVSHEIRTPLNAIIGFAELMIDEKFGPVENDRYRDYLRDIRRSASHVLELVNDLLDISKIEAGQQDMQFEPISLNEALEQAVAMMQPQANSERVIIRSSFGTRIPNVIADLRSIRQIALNLLSNAVRYTPAGGQIIVSTAYQPDGSVVLRIRDTGIGMTPAELEEALKPFRQINALERRRGDGTGLGLPLTRALVEANRAFFSINSTPGEGTLVEITFPPTRVLAD
;
A
#
# COMPACT_ATOMS: atom_id res chain seq x y z
N PHE A 1 12.88 -2.16 -21.98
CA PHE A 1 13.85 -1.16 -21.49
C PHE A 1 13.73 -0.97 -19.97
N LEU A 2 12.55 -0.60 -19.47
CA LEU A 2 12.32 -0.34 -18.04
C LEU A 2 12.63 -1.55 -17.14
N ALA A 3 12.25 -2.76 -17.55
CA ALA A 3 12.53 -3.99 -16.79
C ALA A 3 14.04 -4.24 -16.62
N ARG A 4 14.84 -3.94 -17.63
CA ARG A 4 16.29 -4.06 -17.58
C ARG A 4 16.92 -3.01 -16.67
N VAL A 5 16.49 -1.75 -16.79
CA VAL A 5 16.95 -0.65 -15.95
C VAL A 5 16.66 -0.95 -14.47
N SER A 6 15.47 -1.48 -14.16
CA SER A 6 15.13 -1.89 -12.81
C SER A 6 16.04 -2.97 -12.25
N HIS A 7 16.30 -4.01 -13.05
CA HIS A 7 17.20 -5.07 -12.61
C HIS A 7 18.61 -4.53 -12.33
N GLU A 8 19.09 -3.62 -13.20
CA GLU A 8 20.40 -2.99 -13.04
C GLU A 8 20.48 -2.02 -11.85
N ILE A 9 19.37 -1.43 -11.40
CA ILE A 9 19.31 -0.61 -10.18
C ILE A 9 19.10 -1.48 -8.94
N ARG A 10 18.30 -2.53 -9.01
CA ARG A 10 18.00 -3.41 -7.88
C ARG A 10 19.23 -4.12 -7.35
N THR A 11 20.11 -4.59 -8.22
CA THR A 11 21.32 -5.36 -7.85
C THR A 11 22.26 -4.57 -6.92
N PRO A 12 22.71 -3.34 -7.25
CA PRO A 12 23.54 -2.55 -6.34
C PRO A 12 22.80 -2.11 -5.07
N LEU A 13 21.50 -1.81 -5.15
CA LEU A 13 20.73 -1.47 -3.96
C LEU A 13 20.61 -2.62 -2.97
N ASN A 14 20.36 -3.83 -3.44
CA ASN A 14 20.35 -5.02 -2.59
C ASN A 14 21.71 -5.28 -1.93
N ALA A 15 22.81 -4.99 -2.63
CA ALA A 15 24.14 -5.07 -2.04
C ALA A 15 24.33 -4.03 -0.92
N ILE A 16 23.92 -2.78 -1.14
CA ILE A 16 23.99 -1.70 -0.13
C ILE A 16 23.15 -2.06 1.10
N ILE A 17 21.93 -2.54 0.90
CA ILE A 17 21.03 -2.98 1.99
C ILE A 17 21.67 -4.14 2.75
N GLY A 18 22.16 -5.15 2.05
CA GLY A 18 22.77 -6.33 2.64
C GLY A 18 24.01 -6.01 3.47
N PHE A 19 24.91 -5.16 2.96
CA PHE A 19 26.08 -4.73 3.74
C PHE A 19 25.70 -3.89 4.96
N ALA A 20 24.74 -2.98 4.83
CA ALA A 20 24.24 -2.21 5.96
C ALA A 20 23.64 -3.13 7.04
N GLU A 21 22.87 -4.14 6.66
CA GLU A 21 22.30 -5.13 7.58
C GLU A 21 23.36 -5.96 8.30
N LEU A 22 24.38 -6.46 7.56
CA LEU A 22 25.50 -7.20 8.16
C LEU A 22 26.24 -6.37 9.21
N MET A 23 26.41 -5.06 8.97
CA MET A 23 27.06 -4.14 9.91
C MET A 23 26.15 -3.78 11.09
N ILE A 24 24.83 -3.56 10.86
CA ILE A 24 23.86 -3.33 11.93
C ILE A 24 23.77 -4.52 12.87
N ASP A 25 23.76 -5.73 12.31
CA ASP A 25 23.70 -7.02 13.04
C ASP A 25 25.05 -7.44 13.65
N GLU A 26 26.12 -6.65 13.40
CA GLU A 26 27.46 -6.89 13.93
C GLU A 26 28.02 -8.29 13.60
N LYS A 27 27.70 -8.83 12.41
CA LYS A 27 28.06 -10.21 11.98
C LYS A 27 29.57 -10.45 11.93
N PHE A 28 30.37 -9.42 11.67
CA PHE A 28 31.82 -9.48 11.54
C PHE A 28 32.58 -8.69 12.61
N GLY A 29 31.89 -8.27 13.66
CA GLY A 29 32.45 -7.53 14.75
C GLY A 29 31.63 -6.29 15.13
N PRO A 30 31.86 -5.75 16.32
CA PRO A 30 31.03 -4.66 16.85
C PRO A 30 31.25 -3.35 16.12
N VAL A 31 30.16 -2.61 15.93
CA VAL A 31 30.19 -1.19 15.54
C VAL A 31 30.15 -0.37 16.82
N GLU A 32 31.29 0.02 17.33
CA GLU A 32 31.42 0.68 18.65
C GLU A 32 30.90 2.13 18.67
N ASN A 33 30.83 2.79 17.50
CA ASN A 33 30.39 4.18 17.41
C ASN A 33 28.90 4.26 17.13
N ASP A 34 28.13 4.82 18.08
CA ASP A 34 26.66 4.94 17.95
C ASP A 34 26.24 5.78 16.74
N ARG A 35 27.01 6.80 16.36
CA ARG A 35 26.74 7.59 15.15
C ARG A 35 26.84 6.75 13.89
N TYR A 36 27.79 5.80 13.83
CA TYR A 36 27.91 4.89 12.69
C TYR A 36 26.76 3.91 12.64
N ARG A 37 26.26 3.47 13.79
CA ARG A 37 25.04 2.65 13.84
C ARG A 37 23.84 3.41 13.30
N ASP A 38 23.68 4.68 13.65
CA ASP A 38 22.59 5.53 13.14
C ASP A 38 22.73 5.76 11.63
N TYR A 39 23.94 6.05 11.14
CA TYR A 39 24.20 6.19 9.71
C TYR A 39 23.89 4.91 8.93
N LEU A 40 24.23 3.75 9.48
CA LEU A 40 23.92 2.46 8.84
C LEU A 40 22.42 2.22 8.75
N ARG A 41 21.65 2.57 9.78
CA ARG A 41 20.18 2.52 9.75
C ARG A 41 19.61 3.48 8.70
N ASP A 42 20.16 4.67 8.60
CA ASP A 42 19.73 5.66 7.59
C ASP A 42 20.08 5.21 6.17
N ILE A 43 21.26 4.63 5.95
CA ILE A 43 21.67 4.06 4.67
C ILE A 43 20.72 2.94 4.27
N ARG A 44 20.43 1.99 5.18
CA ARG A 44 19.49 0.91 4.91
C ARG A 44 18.11 1.44 4.55
N ARG A 45 17.60 2.39 5.33
CA ARG A 45 16.29 3.02 5.08
C ARG A 45 16.24 3.70 3.73
N SER A 46 17.23 4.51 3.41
CA SER A 46 17.30 5.25 2.14
C SER A 46 17.40 4.32 0.93
N ALA A 47 18.24 3.29 1.01
CA ALA A 47 18.39 2.31 -0.06
C ALA A 47 17.11 1.47 -0.26
N SER A 48 16.45 1.08 0.82
CA SER A 48 15.16 0.38 0.77
C SER A 48 14.07 1.25 0.15
N HIS A 49 14.05 2.54 0.48
CA HIS A 49 13.11 3.49 -0.10
C HIS A 49 13.30 3.66 -1.62
N VAL A 50 14.55 3.77 -2.10
CA VAL A 50 14.83 3.84 -3.54
C VAL A 50 14.41 2.54 -4.24
N LEU A 51 14.65 1.39 -3.62
CA LEU A 51 14.22 0.10 -4.17
C LEU A 51 12.69 0.01 -4.31
N GLU A 52 11.95 0.48 -3.31
CA GLU A 52 10.49 0.56 -3.34
C GLU A 52 10.01 1.47 -4.48
N LEU A 53 10.56 2.69 -4.59
CA LEU A 53 10.27 3.62 -5.68
C LEU A 53 10.46 2.99 -7.08
N VAL A 54 11.58 2.30 -7.28
CA VAL A 54 11.88 1.64 -8.55
C VAL A 54 10.89 0.53 -8.86
N ASN A 55 10.53 -0.29 -7.86
CA ASN A 55 9.56 -1.35 -8.04
C ASN A 55 8.16 -0.80 -8.37
N ASP A 56 7.69 0.20 -7.62
CA ASP A 56 6.39 0.84 -7.84
C ASP A 56 6.29 1.47 -9.24
N LEU A 57 7.35 2.17 -9.67
CA LEU A 57 7.41 2.78 -11.00
C LEU A 57 7.34 1.75 -12.12
N LEU A 58 8.00 0.62 -11.93
CA LEU A 58 7.94 -0.47 -12.90
C LEU A 58 6.55 -1.09 -12.98
N ASP A 59 5.93 -1.32 -11.83
CA ASP A 59 4.59 -1.90 -11.79
C ASP A 59 3.59 -0.99 -12.50
N ILE A 60 3.63 0.33 -12.23
CA ILE A 60 2.82 1.31 -12.97
C ILE A 60 3.09 1.23 -14.47
N SER A 61 4.37 1.24 -14.86
CA SER A 61 4.76 1.21 -16.27
C SER A 61 4.31 -0.04 -17.00
N LYS A 62 4.36 -1.21 -16.33
CA LYS A 62 3.85 -2.47 -16.90
C LYS A 62 2.35 -2.48 -17.05
N ILE A 63 1.63 -1.93 -16.07
CA ILE A 63 0.17 -1.83 -16.12
C ILE A 63 -0.25 -0.90 -17.25
N GLU A 64 0.33 0.29 -17.35
CA GLU A 64 0.03 1.25 -18.41
C GLU A 64 0.34 0.72 -19.82
N ALA A 65 1.40 -0.08 -19.95
CA ALA A 65 1.75 -0.74 -21.19
C ALA A 65 0.88 -1.98 -21.51
N GLY A 66 -0.05 -2.37 -20.62
CA GLY A 66 -0.83 -3.59 -20.76
C GLY A 66 0.02 -4.88 -20.70
N GLN A 67 1.23 -4.80 -20.16
CA GLN A 67 2.20 -5.90 -20.09
C GLN A 67 2.19 -6.64 -18.76
N GLN A 68 1.27 -6.28 -17.85
CA GLN A 68 1.10 -7.00 -16.60
C GLN A 68 0.41 -8.33 -16.87
N ASP A 69 1.07 -9.42 -16.51
CA ASP A 69 0.48 -10.76 -16.55
C ASP A 69 -0.45 -10.94 -15.35
N MET A 70 -1.75 -10.67 -15.59
CA MET A 70 -2.79 -10.77 -14.57
C MET A 70 -3.30 -12.21 -14.51
N GLN A 71 -3.16 -12.83 -13.34
CA GLN A 71 -3.67 -14.17 -13.10
C GLN A 71 -5.01 -14.12 -12.40
N PHE A 72 -6.07 -14.02 -13.19
CA PHE A 72 -7.44 -13.96 -12.66
C PHE A 72 -7.89 -15.32 -12.15
N GLU A 73 -8.23 -15.37 -10.89
CA GLU A 73 -8.76 -16.54 -10.20
C GLU A 73 -9.87 -16.14 -9.22
N PRO A 74 -10.73 -17.09 -8.82
CA PRO A 74 -11.68 -16.85 -7.74
C PRO A 74 -10.94 -16.63 -6.43
N ILE A 75 -11.12 -15.47 -5.79
CA ILE A 75 -10.50 -15.14 -4.50
C ILE A 75 -11.53 -14.74 -3.45
N SER A 76 -11.27 -15.08 -2.20
CA SER A 76 -11.97 -14.56 -1.05
C SER A 76 -11.36 -13.23 -0.64
N LEU A 77 -12.11 -12.13 -0.80
CA LEU A 77 -11.65 -10.81 -0.34
C LEU A 77 -11.44 -10.79 1.18
N ASN A 78 -12.32 -11.43 1.93
CA ASN A 78 -12.21 -11.47 3.39
C ASN A 78 -10.89 -12.10 3.84
N GLU A 79 -10.52 -13.25 3.27
CA GLU A 79 -9.24 -13.91 3.59
C GLU A 79 -8.02 -13.06 3.21
N ALA A 80 -8.04 -12.46 2.03
CA ALA A 80 -6.95 -11.59 1.59
C ALA A 80 -6.79 -10.36 2.50
N LEU A 81 -7.89 -9.77 2.92
CA LEU A 81 -7.90 -8.61 3.83
C LEU A 81 -7.50 -8.96 5.24
N GLU A 82 -7.92 -10.11 5.78
CA GLU A 82 -7.49 -10.60 7.09
C GLU A 82 -5.98 -10.77 7.14
N GLN A 83 -5.38 -11.33 6.09
CA GLN A 83 -3.93 -11.47 5.98
C GLN A 83 -3.23 -10.11 5.93
N ALA A 84 -3.75 -9.16 5.17
CA ALA A 84 -3.20 -7.81 5.08
C ALA A 84 -3.29 -7.05 6.43
N VAL A 85 -4.42 -7.15 7.11
CA VAL A 85 -4.61 -6.57 8.45
C VAL A 85 -3.62 -7.18 9.44
N ALA A 86 -3.44 -8.50 9.44
CA ALA A 86 -2.47 -9.17 10.30
C ALA A 86 -1.04 -8.68 10.06
N MET A 87 -0.65 -8.49 8.80
CA MET A 87 0.68 -7.96 8.44
C MET A 87 0.89 -6.52 8.90
N MET A 88 -0.16 -5.69 8.90
CA MET A 88 -0.10 -4.28 9.28
C MET A 88 -0.27 -4.04 10.78
N GLN A 89 -0.72 -5.02 11.53
CA GLN A 89 -1.01 -4.88 12.96
C GLN A 89 0.20 -4.41 13.80
N PRO A 90 1.43 -4.93 13.61
CA PRO A 90 2.60 -4.43 14.34
C PRO A 90 2.87 -2.94 14.10
N GLN A 91 2.76 -2.48 12.85
CA GLN A 91 2.95 -1.08 12.51
C GLN A 91 1.83 -0.20 13.10
N ALA A 92 0.57 -0.63 13.00
CA ALA A 92 -0.55 0.08 13.60
C ALA A 92 -0.39 0.20 15.12
N ASN A 93 0.05 -0.84 15.80
CA ASN A 93 0.32 -0.82 17.23
C ASN A 93 1.42 0.17 17.60
N SER A 94 2.52 0.23 16.84
CA SER A 94 3.62 1.17 17.08
C SER A 94 3.18 2.63 16.90
N GLU A 95 2.26 2.89 15.98
CA GLU A 95 1.67 4.22 15.74
C GLU A 95 0.45 4.51 16.63
N ARG A 96 0.06 3.56 17.49
CA ARG A 96 -1.12 3.65 18.38
C ARG A 96 -2.42 3.89 17.61
N VAL A 97 -2.57 3.20 16.48
CA VAL A 97 -3.76 3.22 15.63
C VAL A 97 -4.45 1.86 15.71
N ILE A 98 -5.77 1.86 15.82
CA ILE A 98 -6.58 0.63 15.91
C ILE A 98 -7.09 0.27 14.52
N ILE A 99 -6.84 -0.97 14.08
CA ILE A 99 -7.46 -1.52 12.88
C ILE A 99 -8.63 -2.42 13.31
N ARG A 100 -9.81 -2.13 12.76
CA ARG A 100 -11.03 -2.92 12.99
C ARG A 100 -11.47 -3.55 11.67
N SER A 101 -11.87 -4.80 11.72
CA SER A 101 -12.44 -5.53 10.59
C SER A 101 -13.95 -5.68 10.76
N SER A 102 -14.69 -5.37 9.70
CA SER A 102 -16.15 -5.52 9.62
C SER A 102 -16.52 -6.21 8.30
N PHE A 103 -16.22 -7.50 8.20
CA PHE A 103 -16.45 -8.27 7.00
C PHE A 103 -17.85 -8.82 6.94
N GLY A 104 -18.49 -8.72 5.77
CA GLY A 104 -19.77 -9.38 5.51
C GLY A 104 -19.66 -10.91 5.64
N THR A 105 -20.71 -11.55 6.14
CA THR A 105 -20.71 -12.99 6.43
C THR A 105 -20.87 -13.89 5.20
N ARG A 106 -21.41 -13.37 4.11
CA ARG A 106 -21.68 -14.09 2.86
C ARG A 106 -21.21 -13.27 1.68
N ILE A 107 -19.89 -13.05 1.61
CA ILE A 107 -19.29 -12.33 0.48
C ILE A 107 -18.90 -13.35 -0.57
N PRO A 108 -19.50 -13.29 -1.79
CA PRO A 108 -19.07 -14.15 -2.89
C PRO A 108 -17.60 -13.91 -3.24
N ASN A 109 -16.95 -14.94 -3.80
CA ASN A 109 -15.62 -14.78 -4.36
C ASN A 109 -15.67 -13.80 -5.54
N VAL A 110 -14.59 -13.04 -5.69
CA VAL A 110 -14.40 -12.17 -6.85
C VAL A 110 -13.32 -12.73 -7.77
N ILE A 111 -13.43 -12.47 -9.07
CA ILE A 111 -12.42 -12.84 -10.05
C ILE A 111 -11.39 -11.73 -10.12
N ALA A 112 -10.21 -11.97 -9.57
CA ALA A 112 -9.14 -10.98 -9.48
C ALA A 112 -7.76 -11.65 -9.41
N ASP A 113 -6.71 -10.88 -9.57
CA ASP A 113 -5.33 -11.30 -9.32
C ASP A 113 -5.01 -11.16 -7.83
N LEU A 114 -4.73 -12.26 -7.15
CA LEU A 114 -4.51 -12.29 -5.71
C LEU A 114 -3.32 -11.44 -5.27
N ARG A 115 -2.24 -11.39 -6.06
CA ARG A 115 -1.05 -10.57 -5.75
C ARG A 115 -1.40 -9.09 -5.79
N SER A 116 -2.16 -8.69 -6.82
CA SER A 116 -2.65 -7.30 -6.94
C SER A 116 -3.54 -6.91 -5.77
N ILE A 117 -4.46 -7.78 -5.36
CA ILE A 117 -5.37 -7.50 -4.23
C ILE A 117 -4.60 -7.35 -2.92
N ARG A 118 -3.60 -8.19 -2.67
CA ARG A 118 -2.72 -8.06 -1.50
C ARG A 118 -1.95 -6.75 -1.51
N GLN A 119 -1.41 -6.36 -2.65
CA GLN A 119 -0.67 -5.10 -2.82
C GLN A 119 -1.58 -3.88 -2.62
N ILE A 120 -2.78 -3.90 -3.20
CA ILE A 120 -3.80 -2.86 -2.99
C ILE A 120 -4.12 -2.72 -1.50
N ALA A 121 -4.42 -3.82 -0.82
CA ALA A 121 -4.76 -3.80 0.59
C ALA A 121 -3.62 -3.26 1.46
N LEU A 122 -2.39 -3.70 1.24
CA LEU A 122 -1.22 -3.23 1.97
C LEU A 122 -0.93 -1.76 1.72
N ASN A 123 -1.01 -1.29 0.48
CA ASN A 123 -0.81 0.12 0.14
C ASN A 123 -1.84 1.02 0.84
N LEU A 124 -3.11 0.63 0.80
CA LEU A 124 -4.19 1.41 1.42
C LEU A 124 -4.10 1.39 2.94
N LEU A 125 -3.81 0.25 3.56
CA LEU A 125 -3.63 0.13 5.01
C LEU A 125 -2.39 0.88 5.48
N SER A 126 -1.29 0.80 4.77
CA SER A 126 -0.05 1.55 5.08
C SER A 126 -0.30 3.07 5.05
N ASN A 127 -0.99 3.57 4.03
CA ASN A 127 -1.39 4.97 3.97
C ASN A 127 -2.31 5.35 5.13
N ALA A 128 -3.32 4.54 5.41
CA ALA A 128 -4.25 4.80 6.51
C ALA A 128 -3.52 4.86 7.87
N VAL A 129 -2.60 3.95 8.15
CA VAL A 129 -1.79 3.99 9.39
C VAL A 129 -0.91 5.22 9.43
N ARG A 130 -0.28 5.58 8.31
CA ARG A 130 0.64 6.72 8.22
C ARG A 130 -0.04 8.05 8.53
N TYR A 131 -1.25 8.25 8.00
CA TYR A 131 -1.96 9.53 8.07
C TYR A 131 -3.01 9.60 9.17
N THR A 132 -3.17 8.56 9.95
CA THR A 132 -4.06 8.55 11.13
C THR A 132 -3.23 8.88 12.37
N PRO A 133 -3.57 9.93 13.12
CA PRO A 133 -2.91 10.25 14.38
C PRO A 133 -3.09 9.16 15.43
N ALA A 134 -2.19 9.12 16.41
CA ALA A 134 -2.30 8.23 17.56
C ALA A 134 -3.67 8.37 18.25
N GLY A 135 -4.31 7.25 18.58
CA GLY A 135 -5.66 7.19 19.12
C GLY A 135 -6.76 7.10 18.06
N GLY A 136 -6.42 7.26 16.76
CA GLY A 136 -7.36 7.07 15.67
C GLY A 136 -7.61 5.60 15.31
N GLN A 137 -8.49 5.39 14.35
CA GLN A 137 -8.88 4.06 13.92
C GLN A 137 -9.00 3.93 12.40
N ILE A 138 -8.83 2.69 11.95
CA ILE A 138 -9.03 2.26 10.58
C ILE A 138 -10.08 1.15 10.58
N ILE A 139 -11.07 1.24 9.69
CA ILE A 139 -12.10 0.21 9.52
C ILE A 139 -11.94 -0.39 8.12
N VAL A 140 -11.71 -1.70 8.07
CA VAL A 140 -11.69 -2.50 6.85
C VAL A 140 -12.98 -3.27 6.77
N SER A 141 -13.73 -3.11 5.70
CA SER A 141 -15.03 -3.75 5.55
C SER A 141 -15.28 -4.28 4.15
N THR A 142 -16.14 -5.28 4.04
CA THR A 142 -16.64 -5.83 2.78
C THR A 142 -18.15 -5.91 2.82
N ALA A 143 -18.79 -5.71 1.68
CA ALA A 143 -20.23 -5.84 1.53
C ALA A 143 -20.61 -6.43 0.17
N TYR A 144 -21.61 -7.30 0.16
CA TYR A 144 -22.28 -7.74 -1.06
C TYR A 144 -23.51 -6.84 -1.27
N GLN A 145 -23.56 -6.16 -2.40
CA GLN A 145 -24.57 -5.16 -2.70
C GLN A 145 -25.78 -5.78 -3.42
N PRO A 146 -26.98 -5.17 -3.30
CA PRO A 146 -28.19 -5.66 -3.98
C PRO A 146 -28.09 -5.72 -5.51
N ASP A 147 -27.21 -4.93 -6.12
CA ASP A 147 -26.94 -4.95 -7.56
C ASP A 147 -26.02 -6.09 -8.01
N GLY A 148 -25.56 -6.93 -7.08
CA GLY A 148 -24.66 -8.04 -7.33
C GLY A 148 -23.18 -7.68 -7.32
N SER A 149 -22.82 -6.43 -7.00
CA SER A 149 -21.44 -6.01 -6.82
C SER A 149 -20.91 -6.35 -5.42
N VAL A 150 -19.59 -6.51 -5.31
CA VAL A 150 -18.89 -6.64 -4.02
C VAL A 150 -18.02 -5.41 -3.79
N VAL A 151 -18.12 -4.80 -2.63
CA VAL A 151 -17.39 -3.60 -2.27
C VAL A 151 -16.45 -3.88 -1.11
N LEU A 152 -15.19 -3.51 -1.30
CA LEU A 152 -14.16 -3.41 -0.26
C LEU A 152 -14.04 -1.94 0.13
N ARG A 153 -14.03 -1.66 1.45
CA ARG A 153 -13.85 -0.30 2.00
C ARG A 153 -12.74 -0.27 3.01
N ILE A 154 -11.92 0.77 2.93
CA ILE A 154 -10.95 1.12 3.96
C ILE A 154 -11.21 2.57 4.34
N ARG A 155 -11.65 2.76 5.58
CA ARG A 155 -11.94 4.07 6.15
C ARG A 155 -10.97 4.36 7.29
N ASP A 156 -10.35 5.52 7.28
CA ASP A 156 -9.54 6.00 8.39
C ASP A 156 -10.12 7.28 8.99
N THR A 157 -9.74 7.56 10.24
CA THR A 157 -10.01 8.81 10.94
C THR A 157 -8.80 9.73 10.92
N GLY A 158 -8.09 9.73 9.81
CA GLY A 158 -6.87 10.49 9.60
C GLY A 158 -7.08 11.97 9.38
N ILE A 159 -6.00 12.64 8.98
CA ILE A 159 -6.00 14.09 8.74
C ILE A 159 -6.91 14.50 7.59
N GLY A 160 -7.22 13.59 6.67
CA GLY A 160 -7.98 13.89 5.46
C GLY A 160 -7.26 14.81 4.49
N MET A 161 -7.92 15.10 3.39
CA MET A 161 -7.40 15.92 2.29
C MET A 161 -8.48 16.86 1.77
N THR A 162 -8.06 18.05 1.34
CA THR A 162 -8.90 18.93 0.52
C THR A 162 -9.09 18.35 -0.89
N PRO A 163 -10.09 18.78 -1.67
CA PRO A 163 -10.26 18.33 -3.05
C PRO A 163 -9.02 18.56 -3.92
N ALA A 164 -8.30 19.68 -3.74
CA ALA A 164 -7.08 19.99 -4.46
C ALA A 164 -5.93 19.05 -4.06
N GLU A 165 -5.77 18.78 -2.76
CA GLU A 165 -4.78 17.82 -2.25
C GLU A 165 -5.06 16.41 -2.75
N LEU A 166 -6.33 15.98 -2.78
CA LEU A 166 -6.71 14.68 -3.29
C LEU A 166 -6.37 14.53 -4.77
N GLU A 167 -6.61 15.56 -5.57
CA GLU A 167 -6.24 15.56 -6.99
C GLU A 167 -4.72 15.42 -7.17
N GLU A 168 -3.93 16.11 -6.36
CA GLU A 168 -2.47 15.98 -6.38
C GLU A 168 -2.01 14.60 -5.89
N ALA A 169 -2.63 14.04 -4.84
CA ALA A 169 -2.28 12.72 -4.30
C ALA A 169 -2.45 11.57 -5.29
N LEU A 170 -3.34 11.73 -6.27
CA LEU A 170 -3.56 10.76 -7.34
C LEU A 170 -2.56 10.86 -8.49
N LYS A 171 -1.71 11.89 -8.50
CA LYS A 171 -0.63 12.05 -9.49
C LYS A 171 0.64 11.35 -9.00
N PRO A 172 1.39 10.69 -9.89
CA PRO A 172 2.66 10.07 -9.54
C PRO A 172 3.68 11.08 -8.94
N PHE A 173 4.44 10.63 -7.95
CA PHE A 173 5.50 11.40 -7.27
C PHE A 173 5.03 12.66 -6.53
N ARG A 174 3.73 12.79 -6.28
CA ARG A 174 3.19 13.90 -5.49
C ARG A 174 2.99 13.47 -4.04
N GLN A 175 3.53 14.26 -3.15
CA GLN A 175 3.34 14.14 -1.71
C GLN A 175 2.67 15.42 -1.20
N ILE A 176 1.61 15.25 -0.42
CA ILE A 176 0.84 16.35 0.12
C ILE A 176 1.33 16.65 1.53
N ASN A 177 1.86 17.84 1.75
CA ASN A 177 2.19 18.46 3.04
C ASN A 177 3.61 18.34 3.61
N ALA A 178 4.02 19.50 4.20
CA ALA A 178 5.24 19.68 4.99
C ALA A 178 5.29 18.80 6.27
N LEU A 179 4.16 18.30 6.76
CA LEU A 179 4.07 17.33 7.87
C LEU A 179 4.60 15.94 7.47
N GLU A 180 4.50 15.58 6.20
CA GLU A 180 5.05 14.34 5.66
C GLU A 180 6.57 14.34 5.60
N ARG A 181 7.20 15.50 5.39
CA ARG A 181 8.65 15.63 5.45
C ARG A 181 9.24 15.24 6.81
N ARG A 182 8.45 15.29 7.88
CA ARG A 182 8.86 14.83 9.21
C ARG A 182 8.66 13.33 9.43
N ARG A 183 7.78 12.66 8.65
CA ARG A 183 7.54 11.21 8.70
C ARG A 183 8.20 10.42 7.56
N GLY A 184 8.79 11.10 6.63
CA GLY A 184 9.98 10.79 5.81
C GLY A 184 9.92 9.67 4.77
N ASP A 185 8.88 8.86 4.57
CA ASP A 185 9.05 7.63 3.79
C ASP A 185 7.87 7.26 2.85
N GLY A 186 7.22 8.24 2.22
CA GLY A 186 6.26 7.95 1.15
C GLY A 186 6.89 8.03 -0.23
N THR A 187 6.59 7.09 -1.13
CA THR A 187 7.05 7.12 -2.53
C THR A 187 6.28 8.14 -3.37
N GLY A 188 5.07 8.53 -2.94
CA GLY A 188 4.13 9.30 -3.75
C GLY A 188 3.57 8.48 -4.93
N LEU A 189 3.78 7.18 -4.93
CA LEU A 189 3.31 6.24 -5.97
C LEU A 189 2.22 5.30 -5.48
N GLY A 190 1.99 5.20 -4.17
CA GLY A 190 1.06 4.22 -3.59
C GLY A 190 -0.38 4.36 -4.09
N LEU A 191 -0.97 5.56 -4.07
CA LEU A 191 -2.33 5.78 -4.57
C LEU A 191 -2.44 5.64 -6.10
N PRO A 192 -1.55 6.23 -6.92
CA PRO A 192 -1.53 5.99 -8.36
C PRO A 192 -1.41 4.51 -8.72
N LEU A 193 -0.52 3.78 -8.07
CA LEU A 193 -0.34 2.34 -8.30
C LEU A 193 -1.59 1.56 -7.88
N THR A 194 -2.18 1.87 -6.72
CA THR A 194 -3.41 1.23 -6.25
C THR A 194 -4.53 1.42 -7.26
N ARG A 195 -4.75 2.64 -7.77
CA ARG A 195 -5.76 2.90 -8.79
C ARG A 195 -5.50 2.09 -10.06
N ALA A 196 -4.27 2.06 -10.53
CA ALA A 196 -3.90 1.30 -11.73
C ALA A 196 -4.13 -0.21 -11.53
N LEU A 197 -3.78 -0.78 -10.38
CA LEU A 197 -4.02 -2.19 -10.04
C LEU A 197 -5.52 -2.52 -9.95
N VAL A 198 -6.32 -1.64 -9.37
CA VAL A 198 -7.78 -1.80 -9.29
C VAL A 198 -8.39 -1.84 -10.70
N GLU A 199 -8.02 -0.91 -11.56
CA GLU A 199 -8.47 -0.84 -12.95
C GLU A 199 -8.01 -2.07 -13.75
N ALA A 200 -6.78 -2.54 -13.55
CA ALA A 200 -6.27 -3.76 -14.17
C ALA A 200 -7.05 -5.02 -13.75
N ASN A 201 -7.59 -5.04 -12.53
CA ASN A 201 -8.51 -6.08 -12.04
C ASN A 201 -9.95 -5.89 -12.51
N ARG A 202 -10.22 -4.91 -13.38
CA ARG A 202 -11.55 -4.58 -13.89
C ARG A 202 -12.55 -4.22 -12.78
N ALA A 203 -12.05 -3.64 -11.71
CA ALA A 203 -12.81 -3.07 -10.62
C ALA A 203 -12.79 -1.53 -10.69
N PHE A 204 -13.61 -0.89 -9.85
CA PHE A 204 -13.73 0.56 -9.80
C PHE A 204 -13.12 1.10 -8.51
N PHE A 205 -12.33 2.15 -8.65
CA PHE A 205 -11.69 2.86 -7.54
C PHE A 205 -12.45 4.16 -7.25
N SER A 206 -12.77 4.38 -5.98
CA SER A 206 -13.36 5.63 -5.50
C SER A 206 -12.65 6.04 -4.21
N ILE A 207 -12.39 7.33 -4.07
CA ILE A 207 -11.78 7.90 -2.87
C ILE A 207 -12.50 9.19 -2.50
N ASN A 208 -12.89 9.28 -1.23
CA ASN A 208 -13.49 10.46 -0.63
C ASN A 208 -12.69 10.85 0.61
N SER A 209 -12.36 12.11 0.74
CA SER A 209 -11.58 12.62 1.85
C SER A 209 -12.09 13.99 2.27
N THR A 210 -12.09 14.22 3.58
CA THR A 210 -12.47 15.50 4.18
C THR A 210 -11.42 15.88 5.21
N PRO A 211 -10.85 17.11 5.15
CA PRO A 211 -9.89 17.57 6.15
C PRO A 211 -10.42 17.44 7.57
N GLY A 212 -9.63 16.83 8.46
CA GLY A 212 -9.99 16.58 9.86
C GLY A 212 -10.94 15.43 10.13
N GLU A 213 -11.54 14.82 9.11
CA GLU A 213 -12.46 13.68 9.25
C GLU A 213 -11.87 12.35 8.79
N GLY A 214 -10.91 12.38 7.88
CA GLY A 214 -10.24 11.22 7.34
C GLY A 214 -10.57 10.91 5.89
N THR A 215 -10.27 9.67 5.49
CA THR A 215 -10.36 9.21 4.10
C THR A 215 -11.12 7.90 4.02
N LEU A 216 -11.98 7.77 3.01
CA LEU A 216 -12.66 6.54 2.63
C LEU A 216 -12.22 6.15 1.22
N VAL A 217 -11.64 4.96 1.09
CA VAL A 217 -11.36 4.33 -0.20
C VAL A 217 -12.32 3.18 -0.40
N GLU A 218 -12.97 3.15 -1.56
CA GLU A 218 -13.88 2.07 -1.95
C GLU A 218 -13.39 1.43 -3.25
N ILE A 219 -13.37 0.11 -3.27
CA ILE A 219 -13.07 -0.70 -4.46
C ILE A 219 -14.28 -1.57 -4.73
N THR A 220 -14.90 -1.37 -5.88
CA THR A 220 -16.12 -2.06 -6.28
C THR A 220 -15.81 -3.06 -7.39
N PHE A 221 -16.06 -4.33 -7.11
CA PHE A 221 -16.05 -5.39 -8.10
C PHE A 221 -17.45 -5.49 -8.71
N PRO A 222 -17.63 -5.20 -10.02
CA PRO A 222 -18.94 -5.26 -10.65
C PRO A 222 -19.45 -6.70 -10.68
N PRO A 223 -20.78 -6.93 -10.90
CA PRO A 223 -21.36 -8.26 -10.95
C PRO A 223 -20.66 -9.22 -11.91
N THR A 224 -20.10 -8.70 -13.00
CA THR A 224 -19.33 -9.48 -13.99
C THR A 224 -18.01 -10.05 -13.43
N ARG A 225 -17.57 -9.59 -12.27
CA ARG A 225 -16.36 -10.05 -11.57
C ARG A 225 -16.69 -10.76 -10.26
N VAL A 226 -17.95 -11.03 -9.99
CA VAL A 226 -18.45 -11.69 -8.78
C VAL A 226 -18.98 -13.07 -9.13
N LEU A 227 -18.53 -14.08 -8.40
CA LEU A 227 -19.08 -15.44 -8.48
C LEU A 227 -20.19 -15.57 -7.45
N ALA A 228 -21.40 -15.18 -7.84
CA ALA A 228 -22.59 -15.47 -7.05
C ALA A 228 -23.03 -16.93 -7.35
N ASP A 229 -23.34 -17.70 -6.29
CA ASP A 229 -23.93 -19.02 -6.40
C ASP A 229 -25.34 -18.96 -6.99
#